data_21e675f045facf4fd575c84fdb731d41
#
_entry.id   21e675f045facf4fd575c84fdb731d41
#
_cell.length_a   1.000
_cell.length_b   1.000
_cell.length_c   1.000
_cell.angle_alpha   90.00
_cell.angle_beta   90.00
_cell.angle_gamma   90.00
#
_symmetry.space_group_name_H-M   'P 1'
#
loop_
_entity.id
_entity.type
_entity.pdbx_description
1 polymer ?
#
loop_
_entity_poly.entity_id
_entity_poly.type
_entity_poly.pdbx_seq_one_letter_code
_entity_poly.pdbx_strand_id
1 'polypeptide(L)'
;MLFRSLTFLENVRKVFFMNVHSLLDKVIHTLAGIGIFSVFIFSCLSIAINIASPHTYHVTDLLDNWVDENGNSFSLNSFHTDSISDPQTQSVICTLDSTSNDMALLFRSRNMFVDIYVNDILVSEDDREQSVIFGTSPGSRWHMVALDSSNPSITIRLEGTPCYTNVNGLIDNIYAGSTRDVYRIITSERFAGFILSVFLQFIALVLICLYAYVHKKFHIEKDLLYLGEAAFFSAQWASAESLVWQLFFGYSEVFHLLGYLSLIVVPIPFGLLGSYRFKKSRMKTFSRIFSLVASINLLV
;
A
#
# COMPACT_ATOMS: atom_id res chain seq x y z
N MET A 1 48.23 -39.74 -16.79
CA MET A 1 47.33 -39.84 -15.63
C MET A 1 46.56 -38.55 -15.37
N LEU A 2 47.12 -37.37 -15.53
CA LEU A 2 46.48 -36.05 -15.28
C LEU A 2 45.25 -35.77 -16.17
N PHE A 3 45.20 -36.19 -17.42
CA PHE A 3 44.06 -35.96 -18.33
C PHE A 3 42.79 -36.74 -17.95
N ARG A 4 42.89 -37.93 -17.33
CA ARG A 4 41.72 -38.67 -16.83
C ARG A 4 41.12 -38.08 -15.57
N SER A 5 41.89 -37.38 -14.76
CA SER A 5 41.40 -36.75 -13.56
C SER A 5 40.62 -35.42 -13.86
N LEU A 6 41.02 -34.69 -14.91
CA LEU A 6 40.34 -33.49 -15.37
C LEU A 6 38.95 -33.78 -15.93
N THR A 7 38.84 -34.83 -16.80
CA THR A 7 37.52 -35.24 -17.32
C THR A 7 36.59 -35.81 -16.27
N PHE A 8 37.13 -36.46 -15.24
CA PHE A 8 36.33 -36.95 -14.12
C PHE A 8 35.77 -35.76 -13.29
N LEU A 9 36.60 -34.77 -12.98
CA LEU A 9 36.18 -33.58 -12.28
C LEU A 9 35.14 -32.75 -13.05
N GLU A 10 35.30 -32.65 -14.39
CA GLU A 10 34.29 -32.00 -15.24
C GLU A 10 32.94 -32.73 -15.27
N ASN A 11 32.98 -34.06 -15.32
CA ASN A 11 31.75 -34.87 -15.29
C ASN A 11 31.06 -34.81 -13.92
N VAL A 12 31.78 -34.86 -12.82
CA VAL A 12 31.24 -34.67 -11.48
C VAL A 12 30.64 -33.27 -11.33
N ARG A 13 31.32 -32.27 -11.86
CA ARG A 13 30.82 -30.89 -11.89
C ARG A 13 29.51 -30.76 -12.69
N LYS A 14 29.43 -31.37 -13.90
CA LYS A 14 28.21 -31.38 -14.71
C LYS A 14 27.03 -32.08 -14.04
N VAL A 15 27.24 -33.26 -13.45
CA VAL A 15 26.20 -34.01 -12.74
C VAL A 15 25.72 -33.24 -11.50
N PHE A 16 26.62 -32.59 -10.78
CA PHE A 16 26.30 -31.78 -9.63
C PHE A 16 25.50 -30.54 -10.02
N PHE A 17 25.89 -29.86 -11.13
CA PHE A 17 25.13 -28.71 -11.66
C PHE A 17 23.74 -29.11 -12.13
N MET A 18 23.58 -30.25 -12.80
CA MET A 18 22.26 -30.77 -13.21
C MET A 18 21.36 -31.04 -12.00
N ASN A 19 21.92 -31.65 -10.95
CA ASN A 19 21.16 -31.92 -9.73
C ASN A 19 20.75 -30.66 -9.00
N VAL A 20 21.59 -29.62 -8.96
CA VAL A 20 21.29 -28.34 -8.34
C VAL A 20 20.24 -27.56 -9.13
N HIS A 21 20.31 -27.55 -10.47
CA HIS A 21 19.27 -26.95 -11.31
C HIS A 21 17.90 -27.63 -11.10
N SER A 22 17.90 -28.97 -11.09
CA SER A 22 16.67 -29.74 -10.83
C SER A 22 16.12 -29.47 -9.42
N LEU A 23 16.99 -29.31 -8.41
CA LEU A 23 16.56 -28.97 -7.06
C LEU A 23 15.99 -27.55 -7.00
N LEU A 24 16.66 -26.60 -7.66
CA LEU A 24 16.21 -25.21 -7.69
C LEU A 24 14.85 -25.06 -8.39
N ASP A 25 14.68 -25.74 -9.53
CA ASP A 25 13.40 -25.78 -10.23
C ASP A 25 12.29 -26.37 -9.35
N LYS A 26 12.58 -27.45 -8.63
CA LYS A 26 11.62 -28.03 -7.66
C LYS A 26 11.28 -27.05 -6.55
N VAL A 27 12.27 -26.34 -5.99
CA VAL A 27 12.04 -25.32 -4.95
C VAL A 27 11.19 -24.17 -5.49
N ILE A 28 11.51 -23.67 -6.68
CA ILE A 28 10.73 -22.59 -7.32
C ILE A 28 9.29 -23.03 -7.57
N HIS A 29 9.08 -24.20 -8.15
CA HIS A 29 7.72 -24.73 -8.39
C HIS A 29 6.97 -24.98 -7.08
N THR A 30 7.65 -25.47 -6.04
CA THR A 30 7.04 -25.66 -4.72
C THR A 30 6.64 -24.33 -4.09
N LEU A 31 7.52 -23.33 -4.10
CA LEU A 31 7.22 -21.99 -3.58
C LEU A 31 6.12 -21.30 -4.38
N ALA A 32 6.14 -21.42 -5.71
CA ALA A 32 5.05 -20.92 -6.56
C ALA A 32 3.72 -21.61 -6.24
N GLY A 33 3.75 -22.93 -6.06
CA GLY A 33 2.58 -23.73 -5.66
C GLY A 33 2.04 -23.31 -4.29
N ILE A 34 2.92 -23.12 -3.30
CA ILE A 34 2.55 -22.62 -1.97
C ILE A 34 1.96 -21.22 -2.07
N GLY A 35 2.57 -20.33 -2.88
CA GLY A 35 2.06 -18.98 -3.09
C GLY A 35 0.65 -18.97 -3.69
N ILE A 36 0.45 -19.71 -4.78
CA ILE A 36 -0.87 -19.83 -5.43
C ILE A 36 -1.90 -20.44 -4.48
N PHE A 37 -1.53 -21.50 -3.76
CA PHE A 37 -2.42 -22.16 -2.80
C PHE A 37 -2.76 -21.24 -1.62
N SER A 38 -1.83 -20.44 -1.14
CA SER A 38 -2.06 -19.45 -0.09
C SER A 38 -3.01 -18.37 -0.55
N VAL A 39 -2.82 -17.81 -1.76
CA VAL A 39 -3.76 -16.84 -2.36
C VAL A 39 -5.16 -17.44 -2.46
N PHE A 40 -5.27 -18.69 -2.91
CA PHE A 40 -6.56 -19.39 -3.00
C PHE A 40 -7.21 -19.56 -1.62
N ILE A 41 -6.46 -20.04 -0.62
CA ILE A 41 -6.97 -20.19 0.75
C ILE A 41 -7.41 -18.84 1.34
N PHE A 42 -6.60 -17.80 1.21
CA PHE A 42 -6.94 -16.47 1.73
C PHE A 42 -8.16 -15.88 1.02
N SER A 43 -8.29 -16.09 -0.29
CA SER A 43 -9.48 -15.68 -1.04
C SER A 43 -10.73 -16.45 -0.56
N CYS A 44 -10.65 -17.77 -0.40
CA CYS A 44 -11.73 -18.57 0.11
C CYS A 44 -12.10 -18.20 1.56
N LEU A 45 -11.10 -17.95 2.41
CA LEU A 45 -11.31 -17.54 3.80
C LEU A 45 -11.96 -16.16 3.88
N SER A 46 -11.51 -15.20 3.07
CA SER A 46 -12.11 -13.88 2.98
C SER A 46 -13.56 -13.92 2.52
N ILE A 47 -13.85 -14.73 1.50
CA ILE A 47 -15.23 -14.98 1.02
C ILE A 47 -16.05 -15.65 2.12
N ALA A 48 -15.52 -16.69 2.79
CA ALA A 48 -16.20 -17.40 3.86
C ALA A 48 -16.52 -16.50 5.05
N ILE A 49 -15.59 -15.63 5.45
CA ILE A 49 -15.79 -14.65 6.53
C ILE A 49 -16.89 -13.65 6.13
N ASN A 50 -16.88 -13.16 4.90
CA ASN A 50 -17.90 -12.23 4.41
C ASN A 50 -19.28 -12.88 4.29
N ILE A 51 -19.37 -14.16 3.89
CA ILE A 51 -20.64 -14.91 3.81
C ILE A 51 -21.14 -15.32 5.20
N ALA A 52 -20.23 -15.78 6.09
CA ALA A 52 -20.61 -16.25 7.42
C ALA A 52 -20.97 -15.12 8.39
N SER A 53 -20.62 -13.92 8.06
CA SER A 53 -20.95 -12.72 8.83
C SER A 53 -21.60 -11.70 7.91
N PRO A 54 -22.88 -11.85 7.53
CA PRO A 54 -23.66 -10.77 6.95
C PRO A 54 -23.87 -9.73 8.06
N HIS A 55 -22.79 -8.98 8.36
CA HIS A 55 -22.88 -7.90 9.32
C HIS A 55 -23.52 -6.73 8.59
N THR A 56 -24.76 -6.47 8.93
CA THR A 56 -25.33 -5.13 8.77
C THR A 56 -24.49 -4.22 9.66
N TYR A 57 -23.52 -3.52 9.06
CA TYR A 57 -22.82 -2.45 9.76
C TYR A 57 -23.84 -1.35 10.01
N HIS A 58 -24.07 -1.02 11.28
CA HIS A 58 -24.88 0.14 11.64
C HIS A 58 -24.01 1.39 11.55
N VAL A 59 -23.65 1.74 10.32
CA VAL A 59 -22.90 2.95 10.00
C VAL A 59 -23.68 3.76 8.99
N THR A 60 -23.61 5.06 9.15
CA THR A 60 -24.15 6.04 8.21
C THR A 60 -23.02 6.48 7.28
N ASP A 61 -23.21 6.31 5.97
CA ASP A 61 -22.34 6.92 4.95
C ASP A 61 -22.68 8.42 4.89
N LEU A 62 -21.65 9.25 4.99
CA LEU A 62 -21.80 10.71 5.05
C LEU A 62 -21.27 11.42 3.79
N LEU A 63 -21.04 10.72 2.68
CA LEU A 63 -20.43 11.32 1.48
C LEU A 63 -21.19 12.55 0.94
N ASP A 64 -22.52 12.53 1.02
CA ASP A 64 -23.38 13.53 0.34
C ASP A 64 -23.99 14.60 1.25
N ASN A 65 -23.68 14.61 2.56
CA ASN A 65 -24.40 15.43 3.53
C ASN A 65 -23.64 16.68 3.99
N TRP A 66 -22.68 17.17 3.21
CA TRP A 66 -21.81 18.28 3.59
C TRP A 66 -22.25 19.58 2.95
N VAL A 67 -22.16 20.64 3.73
CA VAL A 67 -22.40 22.00 3.28
C VAL A 67 -21.19 22.89 3.58
N ASP A 68 -20.97 23.90 2.73
CA ASP A 68 -20.00 24.95 3.00
C ASP A 68 -20.49 25.94 4.07
N GLU A 69 -19.68 26.91 4.45
CA GLU A 69 -20.05 27.96 5.43
C GLU A 69 -21.24 28.81 4.98
N ASN A 70 -21.56 28.82 3.69
CA ASN A 70 -22.70 29.56 3.13
C ASN A 70 -23.98 28.70 3.05
N GLY A 71 -23.92 27.44 3.48
CA GLY A 71 -25.03 26.51 3.43
C GLY A 71 -25.24 25.84 2.07
N ASN A 72 -24.31 25.99 1.09
CA ASN A 72 -24.38 25.30 -0.19
C ASN A 72 -23.85 23.88 -0.05
N SER A 73 -24.42 22.95 -0.84
CA SER A 73 -23.91 21.57 -0.91
C SER A 73 -22.46 21.55 -1.37
N PHE A 74 -21.60 20.85 -0.63
CA PHE A 74 -20.18 20.72 -0.90
C PHE A 74 -19.80 19.28 -1.18
N SER A 75 -19.04 19.05 -2.25
CA SER A 75 -18.48 17.74 -2.56
C SER A 75 -17.14 17.55 -1.87
N LEU A 76 -16.99 16.48 -1.09
CA LEU A 76 -15.75 16.14 -0.39
C LEU A 76 -14.56 15.81 -1.31
N ASN A 77 -14.78 15.78 -2.62
CA ASN A 77 -13.73 15.58 -3.64
C ASN A 77 -13.26 16.90 -4.28
N SER A 78 -13.71 18.05 -3.79
CA SER A 78 -13.51 19.36 -4.43
C SER A 78 -12.70 20.35 -3.61
N PHE A 79 -11.98 19.91 -2.58
CA PHE A 79 -11.06 20.80 -1.86
C PHE A 79 -9.96 21.28 -2.80
N HIS A 80 -9.85 22.59 -2.98
CA HIS A 80 -8.94 23.19 -3.95
C HIS A 80 -8.18 24.37 -3.34
N THR A 81 -6.95 24.59 -3.82
CA THR A 81 -6.17 25.78 -3.51
C THR A 81 -5.51 26.34 -4.77
N ASP A 82 -5.47 27.65 -4.89
CA ASP A 82 -4.82 28.36 -5.98
C ASP A 82 -3.33 28.62 -5.72
N SER A 83 -2.88 28.46 -4.47
CA SER A 83 -1.50 28.73 -4.07
C SER A 83 -0.99 27.68 -3.08
N ILE A 84 0.25 27.21 -3.30
CA ILE A 84 0.95 26.31 -2.37
C ILE A 84 1.59 27.10 -1.23
N SER A 85 2.05 28.32 -1.51
CA SER A 85 2.71 29.18 -0.49
C SER A 85 1.73 29.81 0.49
N ASP A 86 0.46 29.93 0.11
CA ASP A 86 -0.64 30.44 0.94
C ASP A 86 -1.89 29.59 0.65
N PRO A 87 -1.93 28.35 1.12
CA PRO A 87 -3.02 27.43 0.82
C PRO A 87 -4.30 27.86 1.53
N GLN A 88 -5.39 27.92 0.78
CA GLN A 88 -6.70 28.27 1.31
C GLN A 88 -7.29 27.07 2.05
N THR A 89 -7.68 27.30 3.30
CA THR A 89 -8.46 26.33 4.09
C THR A 89 -9.93 26.45 3.72
N GLN A 90 -10.57 25.33 3.46
CA GLN A 90 -12.00 25.25 3.18
C GLN A 90 -12.69 24.50 4.31
N SER A 91 -13.76 25.06 4.82
CA SER A 91 -14.54 24.52 5.93
C SER A 91 -15.83 23.89 5.41
N VAL A 92 -16.14 22.70 5.86
CA VAL A 92 -17.37 21.98 5.54
C VAL A 92 -18.02 21.43 6.80
N ILE A 93 -19.34 21.43 6.84
CA ILE A 93 -20.11 21.10 8.02
C ILE A 93 -21.13 20.00 7.67
N CYS A 94 -21.26 19.04 8.57
CA CYS A 94 -22.30 18.01 8.53
C CYS A 94 -22.91 17.88 9.92
N THR A 95 -24.23 17.68 9.98
CA THR A 95 -24.95 17.41 11.23
C THR A 95 -25.56 16.02 11.14
N LEU A 96 -25.39 15.24 12.20
CA LEU A 96 -25.93 13.88 12.31
C LEU A 96 -26.58 13.66 13.67
N ASP A 97 -27.55 12.74 13.71
CA ASP A 97 -28.19 12.34 14.94
C ASP A 97 -27.33 11.32 15.70
N SER A 98 -27.28 11.47 17.01
CA SER A 98 -26.62 10.50 17.88
C SER A 98 -27.44 9.23 17.95
N THR A 99 -26.87 8.10 17.52
CA THR A 99 -27.53 6.79 17.47
C THR A 99 -27.06 5.83 18.56
N SER A 100 -25.92 6.10 19.19
CA SER A 100 -25.33 5.27 20.24
C SER A 100 -24.38 6.08 21.14
N ASN A 101 -24.13 5.56 22.35
CA ASN A 101 -23.21 6.20 23.30
C ASN A 101 -21.73 6.02 22.96
N ASP A 102 -21.39 5.22 21.96
CA ASP A 102 -20.01 4.94 21.51
C ASP A 102 -19.96 5.15 20.00
N MET A 103 -20.00 6.42 19.60
CA MET A 103 -19.91 6.79 18.19
C MET A 103 -18.51 7.25 17.83
N ALA A 104 -18.10 6.90 16.61
CA ALA A 104 -16.88 7.38 15.98
C ALA A 104 -17.15 7.81 14.54
N LEU A 105 -16.40 8.84 14.13
CA LEU A 105 -16.24 9.24 12.75
C LEU A 105 -14.98 8.56 12.19
N LEU A 106 -15.09 7.97 11.02
CA LEU A 106 -13.97 7.44 10.25
C LEU A 106 -13.99 8.02 8.86
N PHE A 107 -12.86 8.50 8.38
CA PHE A 107 -12.71 8.87 6.96
C PHE A 107 -11.26 8.79 6.52
N ARG A 108 -11.05 8.83 5.21
CA ARG A 108 -9.73 8.91 4.62
C ARG A 108 -9.56 10.24 3.90
N SER A 109 -8.50 10.98 4.25
CA SER A 109 -8.06 12.17 3.50
C SER A 109 -6.94 11.82 2.53
N ARG A 110 -6.83 12.57 1.44
CA ARG A 110 -5.73 12.50 0.47
C ARG A 110 -5.32 13.90 0.04
N ASN A 111 -3.99 14.11 -0.06
CA ASN A 111 -3.37 15.31 -0.59
C ASN A 111 -3.79 16.62 0.14
N MET A 112 -4.17 16.53 1.40
CA MET A 112 -4.59 17.68 2.22
C MET A 112 -4.36 17.40 3.70
N PHE A 113 -4.18 18.45 4.47
CA PHE A 113 -4.29 18.46 5.93
C PHE A 113 -5.75 18.65 6.33
N VAL A 114 -6.16 18.04 7.42
CA VAL A 114 -7.55 18.11 7.90
C VAL A 114 -7.59 18.33 9.41
N ASP A 115 -8.20 19.45 9.82
CA ASP A 115 -8.52 19.71 11.21
C ASP A 115 -9.98 19.34 11.45
N ILE A 116 -10.26 18.67 12.56
CA ILE A 116 -11.55 18.06 12.85
C ILE A 116 -12.13 18.69 14.10
N TYR A 117 -13.33 19.25 13.97
CA TYR A 117 -14.09 19.81 15.07
C TYR A 117 -15.37 19.01 15.27
N VAL A 118 -15.70 18.75 16.53
CA VAL A 118 -16.97 18.13 16.97
C VAL A 118 -17.65 19.09 17.94
N ASN A 119 -18.85 19.53 17.59
CA ASN A 119 -19.61 20.54 18.37
C ASN A 119 -18.76 21.79 18.66
N ASP A 120 -18.05 22.29 17.63
CA ASP A 120 -17.11 23.44 17.66
C ASP A 120 -15.86 23.24 18.53
N ILE A 121 -15.63 22.07 19.09
CA ILE A 121 -14.41 21.75 19.82
C ILE A 121 -13.42 21.07 18.86
N LEU A 122 -12.18 21.60 18.75
CA LEU A 122 -11.10 20.98 18.00
C LEU A 122 -10.72 19.64 18.68
N VAL A 123 -10.93 18.54 17.99
CA VAL A 123 -10.66 17.17 18.51
C VAL A 123 -9.47 16.51 17.84
N SER A 124 -9.10 16.97 16.65
CA SER A 124 -7.91 16.51 15.94
C SER A 124 -7.38 17.61 15.05
N GLU A 125 -6.08 17.87 15.13
CA GLU A 125 -5.35 18.85 14.31
C GLU A 125 -4.24 18.14 13.58
N ASP A 126 -4.11 18.39 12.28
CA ASP A 126 -3.00 17.93 11.50
C ASP A 126 -1.82 18.92 11.63
N ASP A 127 -0.74 18.50 12.28
CA ASP A 127 0.47 19.31 12.43
C ASP A 127 1.15 19.55 11.07
N ARG A 128 1.01 20.78 10.57
CA ARG A 128 1.53 21.19 9.25
C ARG A 128 3.03 21.44 9.25
N GLU A 129 3.62 21.71 10.42
CA GLU A 129 5.04 22.07 10.53
C GLU A 129 5.95 20.84 10.70
N GLN A 130 5.47 19.78 11.36
CA GLN A 130 6.26 18.61 11.72
C GLN A 130 5.94 17.36 10.90
N SER A 131 4.87 17.38 10.12
CA SER A 131 4.27 16.16 9.60
C SER A 131 4.83 15.67 8.27
N VAL A 132 5.68 16.43 7.58
CA VAL A 132 6.10 16.07 6.21
C VAL A 132 7.60 15.80 6.14
N ILE A 133 7.96 14.52 5.95
CA ILE A 133 9.37 14.11 5.81
C ILE A 133 9.90 14.53 4.43
N PHE A 134 9.06 14.41 3.38
CA PHE A 134 9.40 14.78 2.02
C PHE A 134 8.18 15.38 1.31
N GLY A 135 8.39 16.51 0.59
CA GLY A 135 7.33 17.17 -0.17
C GLY A 135 6.47 18.09 0.69
N THR A 136 5.23 18.31 0.27
CA THR A 136 4.27 19.24 0.89
C THR A 136 2.98 18.55 1.34
N SER A 137 2.86 17.24 1.17
CA SER A 137 1.61 16.51 1.44
C SER A 137 1.81 15.41 2.48
N PRO A 138 0.86 15.26 3.40
CA PRO A 138 0.81 14.14 4.34
C PRO A 138 0.46 12.81 3.64
N GLY A 139 0.19 12.85 2.33
CA GLY A 139 -0.20 11.69 1.55
C GLY A 139 -1.66 11.29 1.75
N SER A 140 -1.90 10.01 1.95
CA SER A 140 -3.22 9.45 2.25
C SER A 140 -3.22 8.92 3.67
N ARG A 141 -4.21 9.32 4.47
CA ARG A 141 -4.32 8.89 5.87
C ARG A 141 -5.75 8.65 6.32
N TRP A 142 -5.90 7.72 7.27
CA TRP A 142 -7.13 7.51 7.99
C TRP A 142 -7.21 8.43 9.20
N HIS A 143 -8.38 9.03 9.37
CA HIS A 143 -8.76 9.77 10.57
C HIS A 143 -9.85 9.01 11.28
N MET A 144 -9.68 8.80 12.58
CA MET A 144 -10.68 8.18 13.43
C MET A 144 -10.83 9.01 14.69
N VAL A 145 -12.00 9.54 14.89
CA VAL A 145 -12.32 10.47 15.99
C VAL A 145 -13.56 9.98 16.73
N ALA A 146 -13.47 9.93 18.06
CA ALA A 146 -14.64 9.67 18.89
C ALA A 146 -15.59 10.85 18.82
N LEU A 147 -16.88 10.58 18.66
CA LEU A 147 -17.94 11.60 18.65
C LEU A 147 -18.57 11.66 20.02
N ASP A 148 -18.68 12.88 20.56
CA ASP A 148 -19.42 13.10 21.80
C ASP A 148 -20.91 12.93 21.54
N SER A 149 -21.45 11.83 21.97
CA SER A 149 -22.85 11.43 21.81
C SER A 149 -23.75 11.86 22.98
N SER A 150 -23.26 12.74 23.87
CA SER A 150 -24.05 13.30 24.98
C SER A 150 -25.21 14.16 24.49
N ASN A 151 -25.08 14.73 23.28
CA ASN A 151 -26.12 15.51 22.63
C ASN A 151 -26.87 14.67 21.59
N PRO A 152 -28.20 14.89 21.41
CA PRO A 152 -28.99 14.17 20.42
C PRO A 152 -28.56 14.50 18.97
N SER A 153 -27.93 15.64 18.74
CA SER A 153 -27.41 16.08 17.43
C SER A 153 -25.96 16.44 17.59
N ILE A 154 -25.13 15.92 16.67
CA ILE A 154 -23.68 16.11 16.63
C ILE A 154 -23.35 16.91 15.37
N THR A 155 -22.68 18.05 15.54
CA THR A 155 -22.16 18.83 14.42
C THR A 155 -20.69 18.53 14.22
N ILE A 156 -20.33 18.08 13.00
CA ILE A 156 -18.97 17.83 12.57
C ILE A 156 -18.57 18.92 11.60
N ARG A 157 -17.44 19.57 11.85
CA ARG A 157 -16.82 20.53 10.94
C ARG A 157 -15.43 20.03 10.58
N LEU A 158 -15.17 19.94 9.28
CA LEU A 158 -13.86 19.58 8.74
C LEU A 158 -13.26 20.80 8.05
N GLU A 159 -12.05 21.15 8.43
CA GLU A 159 -11.27 22.21 7.77
C GLU A 159 -10.15 21.56 6.97
N GLY A 160 -10.33 21.55 5.65
CA GLY A 160 -9.39 20.95 4.70
C GLY A 160 -8.47 21.97 4.08
N THR A 161 -7.15 21.75 4.15
CA THR A 161 -6.13 22.57 3.50
C THR A 161 -5.40 21.74 2.45
N PRO A 162 -5.73 21.88 1.14
CA PRO A 162 -5.08 21.14 0.05
C PRO A 162 -3.59 21.47 -0.06
N CYS A 163 -2.80 20.48 -0.45
CA CYS A 163 -1.34 20.61 -0.57
C CYS A 163 -0.86 20.92 -1.98
N TYR A 164 -1.73 20.79 -2.99
CA TYR A 164 -1.37 20.94 -4.40
C TYR A 164 -2.37 21.82 -5.13
N THR A 165 -1.89 22.60 -6.11
CA THR A 165 -2.76 23.42 -6.99
C THR A 165 -3.35 22.64 -8.15
N ASN A 166 -2.69 21.56 -8.57
CA ASN A 166 -3.08 20.77 -9.75
C ASN A 166 -3.88 19.51 -9.39
N VAL A 167 -3.97 19.18 -8.12
CA VAL A 167 -4.66 17.98 -7.61
C VAL A 167 -5.49 18.39 -6.41
N ASN A 168 -6.78 18.15 -6.49
CA ASN A 168 -7.69 18.45 -5.39
C ASN A 168 -7.36 17.59 -4.17
N GLY A 169 -7.49 18.17 -2.98
CA GLY A 169 -7.67 17.42 -1.76
C GLY A 169 -9.00 16.69 -1.81
N LEU A 170 -9.07 15.50 -1.25
CA LEU A 170 -10.30 14.74 -1.22
C LEU A 170 -10.44 13.96 0.09
N ILE A 171 -11.70 13.79 0.49
CA ILE A 171 -12.08 12.90 1.58
C ILE A 171 -12.96 11.81 0.98
N ASP A 172 -12.60 10.57 1.25
CA ASP A 172 -13.37 9.41 0.83
C ASP A 172 -13.63 8.44 2.00
N ASN A 173 -14.52 7.47 1.78
CA ASN A 173 -14.86 6.45 2.77
C ASN A 173 -15.21 7.06 4.15
N ILE A 174 -16.10 8.04 4.18
CA ILE A 174 -16.50 8.71 5.41
C ILE A 174 -17.73 8.04 6.03
N TYR A 175 -17.56 7.53 7.24
CA TYR A 175 -18.56 6.76 7.97
C TYR A 175 -18.70 7.27 9.40
N ALA A 176 -19.92 7.33 9.90
CA ALA A 176 -20.20 7.52 11.31
C ALA A 176 -21.01 6.33 11.85
N GLY A 177 -20.66 5.85 13.02
CA GLY A 177 -21.32 4.73 13.66
C GLY A 177 -20.67 4.28 14.95
N SER A 178 -21.02 3.10 15.47
CA SER A 178 -20.33 2.58 16.64
C SER A 178 -18.84 2.38 16.34
N THR A 179 -17.97 2.70 17.30
CA THR A 179 -16.52 2.49 17.18
C THR A 179 -16.18 1.10 16.70
N ARG A 180 -16.91 0.09 17.17
CA ARG A 180 -16.72 -1.30 16.76
C ARG A 180 -17.02 -1.53 15.27
N ASP A 181 -18.13 -0.98 14.75
CA ASP A 181 -18.54 -1.20 13.36
C ASP A 181 -17.62 -0.45 12.40
N VAL A 182 -17.18 0.75 12.78
CA VAL A 182 -16.20 1.56 12.08
C VAL A 182 -14.85 0.82 11.93
N TYR A 183 -14.33 0.23 13.01
CA TYR A 183 -13.11 -0.62 12.93
C TYR A 183 -13.29 -1.84 12.04
N ARG A 184 -14.47 -2.44 12.05
CA ARG A 184 -14.76 -3.62 11.23
C ARG A 184 -14.76 -3.30 9.74
N ILE A 185 -15.21 -2.12 9.32
CA ILE A 185 -15.16 -1.70 7.92
C ILE A 185 -13.72 -1.70 7.43
N ILE A 186 -12.81 -1.00 8.13
CA ILE A 186 -11.38 -0.99 7.74
C ILE A 186 -10.83 -2.41 7.69
N THR A 187 -11.11 -3.22 8.72
CA THR A 187 -10.57 -4.57 8.83
C THR A 187 -11.09 -5.46 7.71
N SER A 188 -12.39 -5.41 7.40
CA SER A 188 -12.98 -6.25 6.35
C SER A 188 -12.49 -5.88 4.96
N GLU A 189 -12.32 -4.59 4.67
CA GLU A 189 -11.95 -4.11 3.34
C GLU A 189 -10.45 -4.21 3.05
N ARG A 190 -9.59 -3.98 4.06
CA ARG A 190 -8.16 -3.75 3.84
C ARG A 190 -7.25 -4.84 4.40
N PHE A 191 -7.67 -5.52 5.46
CA PHE A 191 -6.77 -6.41 6.20
C PHE A 191 -6.37 -7.66 5.43
N ALA A 192 -7.27 -8.24 4.63
CA ALA A 192 -6.96 -9.42 3.82
C ALA A 192 -5.87 -9.12 2.77
N GLY A 193 -5.99 -8.00 2.06
CA GLY A 193 -4.99 -7.55 1.09
C GLY A 193 -3.64 -7.22 1.75
N PHE A 194 -3.68 -6.61 2.93
CA PHE A 194 -2.49 -6.33 3.73
C PHE A 194 -1.74 -7.60 4.14
N ILE A 195 -2.43 -8.59 4.73
CA ILE A 195 -1.81 -9.86 5.13
C ILE A 195 -1.20 -10.56 3.93
N LEU A 196 -1.91 -10.60 2.80
CA LEU A 196 -1.40 -11.20 1.57
C LEU A 196 -0.12 -10.48 1.10
N SER A 197 -0.09 -9.16 1.14
CA SER A 197 1.08 -8.36 0.74
C SER A 197 2.29 -8.67 1.64
N VAL A 198 2.10 -8.70 2.96
CA VAL A 198 3.17 -9.03 3.92
C VAL A 198 3.69 -10.46 3.70
N PHE A 199 2.80 -11.40 3.42
CA PHE A 199 3.19 -12.78 3.09
C PHE A 199 4.00 -12.87 1.80
N LEU A 200 3.60 -12.13 0.76
CA LEU A 200 4.36 -12.06 -0.50
C LEU A 200 5.72 -11.39 -0.31
N GLN A 201 5.84 -10.38 0.54
CA GLN A 201 7.14 -9.80 0.92
C GLN A 201 8.05 -10.84 1.56
N PHE A 202 7.51 -11.64 2.47
CA PHE A 202 8.28 -12.70 3.12
C PHE A 202 8.79 -13.74 2.09
N ILE A 203 7.93 -14.20 1.19
CA ILE A 203 8.34 -15.11 0.09
C ILE A 203 9.43 -14.46 -0.77
N ALA A 204 9.26 -13.20 -1.14
CA ALA A 204 10.22 -12.46 -1.95
C ALA A 204 11.60 -12.37 -1.28
N LEU A 205 11.63 -12.07 0.04
CA LEU A 205 12.87 -12.08 0.82
C LEU A 205 13.53 -13.46 0.83
N VAL A 206 12.75 -14.53 0.99
CA VAL A 206 13.27 -15.90 0.92
C VAL A 206 13.91 -16.18 -0.45
N LEU A 207 13.29 -15.73 -1.55
CA LEU A 207 13.85 -15.88 -2.91
C LEU A 207 15.17 -15.11 -3.06
N ILE A 208 15.25 -13.88 -2.57
CA ILE A 208 16.47 -13.06 -2.60
C ILE A 208 17.58 -13.71 -1.76
N CYS A 209 17.28 -14.16 -0.56
CA CYS A 209 18.22 -14.83 0.32
C CYS A 209 18.71 -16.16 -0.28
N LEU A 210 17.79 -16.94 -0.89
CA LEU A 210 18.12 -18.17 -1.57
C LEU A 210 19.06 -17.89 -2.75
N TYR A 211 18.77 -16.86 -3.56
CA TYR A 211 19.68 -16.45 -4.63
C TYR A 211 21.05 -16.08 -4.08
N ALA A 212 21.14 -15.26 -3.05
CA ALA A 212 22.40 -14.82 -2.45
C ALA A 212 23.26 -16.00 -1.94
N TYR A 213 22.61 -17.02 -1.34
CA TYR A 213 23.27 -18.22 -0.87
C TYR A 213 23.77 -19.10 -2.02
N VAL A 214 22.89 -19.38 -2.99
CA VAL A 214 23.17 -20.31 -4.09
C VAL A 214 24.10 -19.70 -5.12
N HIS A 215 23.98 -18.39 -5.42
CA HIS A 215 24.83 -17.68 -6.38
C HIS A 215 26.31 -17.71 -5.97
N LYS A 216 26.61 -17.53 -4.67
CA LYS A 216 27.99 -17.62 -4.16
C LYS A 216 28.64 -18.98 -4.41
N LYS A 217 27.84 -20.06 -4.38
CA LYS A 217 28.31 -21.43 -4.47
C LYS A 217 28.27 -21.98 -5.90
N PHE A 218 27.29 -21.58 -6.72
CA PHE A 218 26.96 -22.24 -7.98
C PHE A 218 26.86 -21.33 -9.20
N HIS A 219 27.12 -20.04 -9.07
CA HIS A 219 27.08 -19.04 -10.17
C HIS A 219 25.77 -19.07 -10.98
N ILE A 220 24.65 -19.14 -10.30
CA ILE A 220 23.31 -19.19 -10.92
C ILE A 220 22.94 -17.85 -11.55
N GLU A 221 22.12 -17.90 -12.60
CA GLU A 221 21.57 -16.73 -13.30
C GLU A 221 20.77 -15.81 -12.37
N LYS A 222 20.74 -14.52 -12.67
CA LYS A 222 20.15 -13.47 -11.82
C LYS A 222 18.61 -13.41 -11.86
N ASP A 223 17.96 -14.31 -12.59
CA ASP A 223 16.50 -14.33 -12.74
C ASP A 223 15.76 -14.38 -11.41
N LEU A 224 16.25 -15.24 -10.50
CA LEU A 224 15.67 -15.43 -9.19
C LEU A 224 15.76 -14.15 -8.33
N LEU A 225 16.88 -13.44 -8.45
CA LEU A 225 17.08 -12.15 -7.78
C LEU A 225 16.07 -11.13 -8.29
N TYR A 226 16.02 -10.91 -9.59
CA TYR A 226 15.14 -9.90 -10.18
C TYR A 226 13.66 -10.21 -9.95
N LEU A 227 13.28 -11.50 -9.98
CA LEU A 227 11.93 -11.92 -9.63
C LEU A 227 11.61 -11.62 -8.15
N GLY A 228 12.54 -11.94 -7.25
CA GLY A 228 12.41 -11.65 -5.83
C GLY A 228 12.31 -10.15 -5.54
N GLU A 229 13.18 -9.34 -6.17
CA GLU A 229 13.12 -7.87 -6.03
C GLU A 229 11.80 -7.29 -6.56
N ALA A 230 11.35 -7.72 -7.74
CA ALA A 230 10.08 -7.28 -8.32
C ALA A 230 8.89 -7.64 -7.42
N ALA A 231 8.86 -8.87 -6.92
CA ALA A 231 7.81 -9.32 -6.00
C ALA A 231 7.85 -8.56 -4.67
N PHE A 232 9.06 -8.31 -4.12
CA PHE A 232 9.22 -7.57 -2.87
C PHE A 232 8.68 -6.15 -2.97
N PHE A 233 9.13 -5.37 -3.96
CA PHE A 233 8.71 -3.99 -4.10
C PHE A 233 7.23 -3.86 -4.49
N SER A 234 6.70 -4.78 -5.31
CA SER A 234 5.26 -4.80 -5.62
C SER A 234 4.42 -5.08 -4.37
N ALA A 235 4.84 -6.03 -3.55
CA ALA A 235 4.16 -6.35 -2.31
C ALA A 235 4.33 -5.24 -1.25
N GLN A 236 5.50 -4.59 -1.20
CA GLN A 236 5.74 -3.43 -0.33
C GLN A 236 4.81 -2.26 -0.68
N TRP A 237 4.69 -1.95 -1.98
CA TRP A 237 3.73 -0.95 -2.43
C TRP A 237 2.29 -1.32 -2.03
N ALA A 238 1.85 -2.54 -2.30
CA ALA A 238 0.50 -2.99 -1.98
C ALA A 238 0.21 -2.96 -0.47
N SER A 239 1.19 -3.32 0.38
CA SER A 239 1.03 -3.25 1.83
C SER A 239 0.96 -1.81 2.35
N ALA A 240 1.74 -0.90 1.78
CA ALA A 240 1.73 0.52 2.11
C ALA A 240 0.40 1.18 1.69
N GLU A 241 -0.09 0.88 0.47
CA GLU A 241 -1.37 1.40 -0.05
C GLU A 241 -2.59 0.92 0.73
N SER A 242 -2.48 -0.20 1.45
CA SER A 242 -3.55 -0.67 2.34
C SER A 242 -3.83 0.29 3.49
N LEU A 243 -2.86 1.13 3.87
CA LEU A 243 -2.85 2.05 5.03
C LEU A 243 -3.06 1.34 6.39
N VAL A 244 -3.01 0.00 6.42
CA VAL A 244 -3.17 -0.77 7.67
C VAL A 244 -1.99 -0.53 8.62
N TRP A 245 -0.78 -0.28 8.08
CA TRP A 245 0.38 0.07 8.88
C TRP A 245 0.15 1.29 9.76
N GLN A 246 -0.61 2.28 9.28
CA GLN A 246 -0.97 3.48 10.04
C GLN A 246 -1.74 3.13 11.33
N LEU A 247 -2.62 2.14 11.27
CA LEU A 247 -3.41 1.72 12.44
C LEU A 247 -2.54 1.15 13.56
N PHE A 248 -1.37 0.58 13.22
CA PHE A 248 -0.45 0.00 14.21
C PHE A 248 0.61 0.97 14.70
N PHE A 249 1.12 1.83 13.82
CA PHE A 249 2.32 2.64 14.11
C PHE A 249 2.06 4.14 14.09
N GLY A 250 0.95 4.61 13.57
CA GLY A 250 0.59 6.03 13.50
C GLY A 250 1.36 6.86 12.46
N TYR A 251 2.45 6.34 11.87
CA TYR A 251 3.32 7.08 10.94
C TYR A 251 2.86 6.94 9.49
N SER A 252 1.75 7.60 9.12
CA SER A 252 1.19 7.50 7.76
C SER A 252 2.16 7.94 6.67
N GLU A 253 2.94 8.99 6.91
CA GLU A 253 3.87 9.58 5.94
C GLU A 253 5.01 8.66 5.56
N VAL A 254 5.61 7.98 6.55
CA VAL A 254 6.68 7.00 6.32
C VAL A 254 6.19 5.88 5.40
N PHE A 255 4.99 5.36 5.66
CA PHE A 255 4.43 4.29 4.84
C PHE A 255 3.99 4.77 3.46
N HIS A 256 3.47 6.00 3.36
CA HIS A 256 3.18 6.62 2.07
C HIS A 256 4.46 6.78 1.22
N LEU A 257 5.54 7.32 1.82
CA LEU A 257 6.84 7.45 1.16
C LEU A 257 7.39 6.08 0.72
N LEU A 258 7.35 5.08 1.61
CA LEU A 258 7.80 3.71 1.29
C LEU A 258 6.98 3.10 0.14
N GLY A 259 5.67 3.35 0.11
CA GLY A 259 4.80 2.93 -0.98
C GLY A 259 5.19 3.59 -2.30
N TYR A 260 5.36 4.91 -2.29
CA TYR A 260 5.75 5.69 -3.45
C TYR A 260 7.12 5.26 -4.01
N LEU A 261 8.14 5.17 -3.15
CA LEU A 261 9.47 4.71 -3.55
C LEU A 261 9.43 3.28 -4.10
N SER A 262 8.64 2.40 -3.49
CA SER A 262 8.49 1.03 -3.99
C SER A 262 7.87 1.00 -5.38
N LEU A 263 6.85 1.82 -5.64
CA LEU A 263 6.22 1.93 -6.96
C LEU A 263 7.21 2.40 -8.04
N ILE A 264 8.07 3.37 -7.73
CA ILE A 264 9.11 3.86 -8.65
C ILE A 264 10.17 2.77 -8.91
N VAL A 265 10.51 1.97 -7.90
CA VAL A 265 11.55 0.92 -8.02
C VAL A 265 11.04 -0.29 -8.79
N VAL A 266 9.76 -0.67 -8.67
CA VAL A 266 9.17 -1.87 -9.30
C VAL A 266 9.55 -2.05 -10.79
N PRO A 267 9.52 -1.03 -11.67
CA PRO A 267 9.88 -1.19 -13.08
C PRO A 267 11.32 -1.65 -13.32
N ILE A 268 12.25 -1.35 -12.40
CA ILE A 268 13.67 -1.66 -12.56
C ILE A 268 13.92 -3.17 -12.61
N PRO A 269 13.57 -3.96 -11.57
CA PRO A 269 13.78 -5.40 -11.59
C PRO A 269 12.95 -6.11 -12.67
N PHE A 270 11.75 -5.62 -13.01
CA PHE A 270 10.97 -6.16 -14.13
C PHE A 270 11.69 -5.97 -15.47
N GLY A 271 12.24 -4.80 -15.73
CA GLY A 271 13.00 -4.54 -16.94
C GLY A 271 14.31 -5.35 -16.97
N LEU A 272 15.00 -5.51 -15.85
CA LEU A 272 16.19 -6.35 -15.76
C LEU A 272 15.86 -7.84 -16.03
N LEU A 273 14.79 -8.36 -15.44
CA LEU A 273 14.29 -9.70 -15.69
C LEU A 273 13.96 -9.90 -17.18
N GLY A 274 13.24 -8.96 -17.79
CA GLY A 274 12.95 -8.97 -19.22
C GLY A 274 14.22 -8.97 -20.08
N SER A 275 15.22 -8.14 -19.73
CA SER A 275 16.50 -8.09 -20.45
C SER A 275 17.26 -9.43 -20.43
N TYR A 276 17.04 -10.19 -19.39
CA TYR A 276 17.66 -11.52 -19.22
C TYR A 276 16.92 -12.61 -20.02
N ARG A 277 15.60 -12.60 -19.98
CA ARG A 277 14.72 -13.64 -20.57
C ARG A 277 14.47 -13.48 -22.06
N PHE A 278 14.47 -12.26 -22.58
CA PHE A 278 14.19 -12.06 -24.00
C PHE A 278 15.33 -12.54 -24.90
N LYS A 279 15.00 -13.46 -25.83
CA LYS A 279 15.95 -13.97 -26.85
C LYS A 279 16.18 -12.95 -27.98
N LYS A 280 15.14 -12.17 -28.36
CA LYS A 280 15.23 -11.17 -29.44
C LYS A 280 16.03 -9.95 -28.98
N SER A 281 17.07 -9.58 -29.75
CA SER A 281 17.96 -8.44 -29.45
C SER A 281 17.18 -7.13 -29.21
N ARG A 282 16.20 -6.81 -30.05
CA ARG A 282 15.39 -5.58 -29.90
C ARG A 282 14.63 -5.53 -28.56
N MET A 283 14.00 -6.63 -28.15
CA MET A 283 13.27 -6.71 -26.88
C MET A 283 14.21 -6.59 -25.69
N LYS A 284 15.39 -7.22 -25.79
CA LYS A 284 16.43 -7.13 -24.77
C LYS A 284 16.93 -5.68 -24.60
N THR A 285 17.18 -4.99 -25.73
CA THR A 285 17.60 -3.58 -25.70
C THR A 285 16.49 -2.68 -25.13
N PHE A 286 15.25 -2.87 -25.56
CA PHE A 286 14.10 -2.14 -25.01
C PHE A 286 13.99 -2.32 -23.50
N SER A 287 14.06 -3.53 -22.98
CA SER A 287 13.99 -3.85 -21.56
C SER A 287 15.11 -3.16 -20.74
N ARG A 288 16.33 -3.10 -21.30
CA ARG A 288 17.46 -2.40 -20.67
C ARG A 288 17.25 -0.89 -20.63
N ILE A 289 16.79 -0.29 -21.74
CA ILE A 289 16.47 1.13 -21.80
C ILE A 289 15.35 1.45 -20.80
N PHE A 290 14.31 0.63 -20.73
CA PHE A 290 13.23 0.78 -19.78
C PHE A 290 13.73 0.79 -18.33
N SER A 291 14.57 -0.16 -17.93
CA SER A 291 15.17 -0.17 -16.60
C SER A 291 16.07 1.04 -16.34
N LEU A 292 16.81 1.49 -17.35
CA LEU A 292 17.68 2.68 -17.23
C LEU A 292 16.84 3.94 -17.00
N VAL A 293 15.78 4.13 -17.78
CA VAL A 293 14.86 5.27 -17.63
C VAL A 293 14.19 5.25 -16.25
N ALA A 294 13.72 4.08 -15.81
CA ALA A 294 13.15 3.92 -14.48
C ALA A 294 14.17 4.24 -13.36
N SER A 295 15.45 3.85 -13.54
CA SER A 295 16.51 4.16 -12.59
C SER A 295 16.84 5.65 -12.55
N ILE A 296 16.77 6.35 -13.69
CA ILE A 296 16.96 7.81 -13.75
C ILE A 296 15.83 8.53 -13.02
N ASN A 297 14.57 8.09 -13.23
CA ASN A 297 13.43 8.66 -12.51
C ASN A 297 13.49 8.49 -10.98
N LEU A 298 14.23 7.52 -10.49
CA LEU A 298 14.46 7.36 -9.04
C LEU A 298 15.44 8.39 -8.47
N LEU A 299 16.31 8.97 -9.32
CA LEU A 299 17.36 9.91 -8.91
C LEU A 299 16.94 11.39 -9.05
N VAL A 300 15.85 11.66 -9.75
CA VAL A 300 15.25 12.99 -9.95
C VAL A 300 14.10 13.19 -8.98
#